data_5d7c1680787e87e02c1f4e8d9663523b
#
_entry.id   5d7c1680787e87e02c1f4e8d9663523b
#
_cell.length_a   1.000
_cell.length_b   1.000
_cell.length_c   1.000
_cell.angle_alpha   90.00
_cell.angle_beta   90.00
_cell.angle_gamma   90.00
#
_symmetry.space_group_name_H-M   'P 1'
#
loop_
_entity.id
_entity.type
_entity.pdbx_description
1 polymer ?
#
loop_
_entity_poly.entity_id
_entity_poly.type
_entity_poly.pdbx_seq_one_letter_code
_entity_poly.pdbx_strand_id
1 'polypeptide(L)'
;MESRGAVIAIIALLVLSIMPLVVSADSDGDGISDATDDCIWSSGTSTVDRTGCPDTDNDGTSDINDPWTTPNPNFETEQILNSNEDYNDVEYSGDGYSLVTGSDDNFIRTWNSSTFVNLRSANMGSDVHAVAYSPDSNYVAAGVNDDTVHIFDADTMTNLYGAISVNVGSNERVYDLEFSPDSDLLAVSIARDNTGSGTNGIVAFIDVTTGNFFSSGINPGGEDRFYDTAFSPDGNFIAVGSEGDWYISEISTGNTVEAISTPPDSVNAITWSPDGNYIVMCGAYESNGARVQVHEYDGNSWPIIWEVPTTTSCSSADFSPDGSKFVIGMYWYLGDGATAKIYETDTGLLVDTFSGPRPNNCGQNNNQCGQIDGVSWHPDGSKIVTSHTRNDEGVYFWVADVDEDNDGYNTTDQGDGVVDAFPTDGSQWDDTDGDGFGDNPDPATTPDACINQFGTSTADRYGCPDRDGDGWSDDGDWAPDDPEQWADSDGDGYGDQYYYEVVNTFYHVNQRGDAFPSNPTQWNDSDSDGWGDNYANESWDEFRESTWPGILVSGATEIDQFPINHYQWLDSDGDWWGDNQVGDDADACPYVYGNSTADRYGCPDTDGDTYSDPTANWGAVSSTGYCQADGLPLDPT
;
A
#
# COMPACT_ATOMS: atom_id res chain seq x y z
N MET A 1 42.90 -70.26 16.11
CA MET A 1 41.65 -69.44 16.16
C MET A 1 41.98 -67.93 16.27
N GLU A 2 43.10 -67.46 15.77
CA GLU A 2 43.51 -66.03 15.93
C GLU A 2 43.62 -65.19 14.66
N SER A 3 43.15 -65.71 13.53
CA SER A 3 43.28 -64.95 12.28
C SER A 3 41.96 -64.34 11.73
N ARG A 4 40.83 -64.61 12.40
CA ARG A 4 39.52 -64.03 11.94
C ARG A 4 39.09 -62.77 12.65
N GLY A 5 39.69 -62.46 13.83
CA GLY A 5 39.38 -61.20 14.54
C GLY A 5 40.06 -59.96 13.99
N ALA A 6 41.25 -60.11 13.45
CA ALA A 6 42.03 -58.99 12.89
C ALA A 6 41.48 -58.45 11.55
N VAL A 7 40.86 -59.33 10.73
CA VAL A 7 40.29 -58.93 9.45
C VAL A 7 38.97 -58.17 9.63
N ILE A 8 38.18 -58.50 10.66
CA ILE A 8 36.92 -57.80 10.95
C ILE A 8 37.19 -56.41 11.54
N ALA A 9 38.25 -56.28 12.36
CA ALA A 9 38.64 -54.98 12.92
C ALA A 9 39.21 -54.01 11.84
N ILE A 10 39.95 -54.54 10.86
CA ILE A 10 40.46 -53.72 9.74
C ILE A 10 39.36 -53.32 8.78
N ILE A 11 38.34 -54.17 8.53
CA ILE A 11 37.21 -53.80 7.70
C ILE A 11 36.30 -52.80 8.42
N ALA A 12 36.14 -52.93 9.74
CA ALA A 12 35.39 -51.93 10.52
C ALA A 12 36.08 -50.57 10.58
N LEU A 13 37.44 -50.54 10.68
CA LEU A 13 38.21 -49.29 10.60
C LEU A 13 38.22 -48.68 9.17
N LEU A 14 38.22 -49.50 8.13
CA LEU A 14 38.16 -49.01 6.75
C LEU A 14 36.76 -48.53 6.35
N VAL A 15 35.71 -49.06 6.97
CA VAL A 15 34.32 -48.58 6.73
C VAL A 15 34.04 -47.28 7.50
N LEU A 16 34.70 -47.03 8.64
CA LEU A 16 34.61 -45.75 9.35
C LEU A 16 35.46 -44.63 8.69
N SER A 17 36.39 -44.96 7.81
CA SER A 17 37.23 -43.96 7.14
C SER A 17 36.73 -43.55 5.73
N ILE A 18 35.56 -44.04 5.32
CA ILE A 18 34.88 -43.68 4.05
C ILE A 18 33.46 -43.18 4.35
N MET A 19 33.24 -42.49 5.46
CA MET A 19 32.17 -41.48 5.50
C MET A 19 32.73 -40.28 4.74
N PRO A 20 32.09 -39.86 3.62
CA PRO A 20 32.45 -38.57 3.08
C PRO A 20 32.25 -37.58 4.23
N LEU A 21 33.29 -36.77 4.54
CA LEU A 21 33.00 -35.46 5.13
C LEU A 21 31.99 -34.83 4.19
N VAL A 22 30.74 -34.77 4.61
CA VAL A 22 29.79 -33.84 4.03
C VAL A 22 30.38 -32.48 4.44
N VAL A 23 31.24 -31.94 3.63
CA VAL A 23 31.51 -30.51 3.66
C VAL A 23 30.15 -29.95 3.26
N SER A 24 29.43 -29.41 4.21
CA SER A 24 28.24 -28.63 3.91
C SER A 24 28.67 -27.53 2.93
N ALA A 25 28.00 -27.40 1.84
CA ALA A 25 28.23 -26.29 0.93
C ALA A 25 28.03 -24.98 1.72
N ASP A 26 28.83 -24.02 1.45
CA ASP A 26 28.83 -22.67 1.96
C ASP A 26 29.11 -21.83 0.72
N SER A 27 28.03 -21.40 0.07
CA SER A 27 28.08 -20.91 -1.30
C SER A 27 28.54 -19.46 -1.42
N ASP A 28 28.40 -18.68 -0.36
CA ASP A 28 28.81 -17.28 -0.29
C ASP A 28 30.01 -17.04 0.63
N GLY A 29 30.42 -18.05 1.44
CA GLY A 29 31.65 -18.05 2.19
C GLY A 29 31.57 -17.31 3.52
N ASP A 30 30.43 -17.14 4.12
CA ASP A 30 30.20 -16.46 5.40
C ASP A 30 30.46 -17.36 6.61
N GLY A 31 30.66 -18.66 6.40
CA GLY A 31 30.91 -19.66 7.45
C GLY A 31 29.65 -20.39 7.92
N ILE A 32 28.51 -20.09 7.37
CA ILE A 32 27.23 -20.76 7.59
C ILE A 32 26.97 -21.72 6.42
N SER A 33 26.42 -22.89 6.71
CA SER A 33 26.21 -23.87 5.65
C SER A 33 24.91 -23.59 4.90
N ASP A 34 24.86 -23.78 3.58
CA ASP A 34 23.66 -23.63 2.72
C ASP A 34 22.40 -24.34 3.27
N ALA A 35 22.56 -25.31 4.16
CA ALA A 35 21.46 -26.04 4.77
C ALA A 35 20.81 -25.33 5.97
N THR A 36 21.50 -24.32 6.53
CA THR A 36 21.08 -23.53 7.69
C THR A 36 21.20 -22.03 7.44
N ASP A 37 21.56 -21.68 6.23
CA ASP A 37 21.70 -20.33 5.74
C ASP A 37 20.41 -19.95 4.96
N ASP A 38 19.81 -18.85 5.36
CA ASP A 38 18.61 -18.32 4.73
C ASP A 38 18.94 -17.45 3.50
N CYS A 39 20.22 -17.05 3.36
CA CYS A 39 20.71 -16.21 2.26
C CYS A 39 21.91 -16.82 1.52
N ILE A 40 21.80 -18.05 1.06
CA ILE A 40 22.86 -18.91 0.49
C ILE A 40 23.72 -18.32 -0.65
N TRP A 41 23.43 -17.12 -1.11
CA TRP A 41 24.17 -16.41 -2.16
C TRP A 41 24.65 -15.02 -1.72
N SER A 42 24.36 -14.61 -0.48
CA SER A 42 24.66 -13.27 0.03
C SER A 42 25.19 -13.37 1.45
N SER A 43 26.52 -13.30 1.59
CA SER A 43 27.25 -13.42 2.85
C SER A 43 26.75 -12.43 3.91
N GLY A 44 26.44 -12.91 5.12
CA GLY A 44 25.92 -12.09 6.20
C GLY A 44 26.23 -12.60 7.60
N THR A 45 25.87 -11.80 8.60
CA THR A 45 26.15 -12.03 10.03
C THR A 45 24.90 -12.17 10.88
N SER A 46 23.72 -11.99 10.31
CA SER A 46 22.46 -12.06 11.05
C SER A 46 22.20 -13.43 11.70
N THR A 47 21.64 -13.42 12.89
CA THR A 47 21.42 -14.63 13.72
C THR A 47 20.06 -14.66 14.43
N VAL A 48 19.31 -13.56 14.39
CA VAL A 48 18.05 -13.41 15.13
C VAL A 48 16.85 -13.86 14.32
N ASP A 49 16.76 -13.44 13.07
CA ASP A 49 15.59 -13.66 12.20
C ASP A 49 15.92 -14.57 11.01
N ARG A 50 16.91 -14.22 10.20
CA ARG A 50 17.35 -14.94 9.00
C ARG A 50 18.84 -15.21 9.09
N THR A 51 19.22 -16.43 9.46
CA THR A 51 20.60 -16.81 9.69
C THR A 51 21.44 -16.72 8.42
N GLY A 52 22.57 -16.03 8.46
CA GLY A 52 23.51 -15.90 7.34
C GLY A 52 23.17 -14.80 6.34
N CYS A 53 22.12 -14.04 6.60
CA CYS A 53 21.77 -12.90 5.74
C CYS A 53 22.62 -11.65 6.07
N PRO A 54 22.78 -10.72 5.12
CA PRO A 54 23.37 -9.42 5.39
C PRO A 54 22.77 -8.77 6.64
N ASP A 55 23.65 -8.20 7.45
CA ASP A 55 23.37 -7.52 8.71
C ASP A 55 24.42 -6.42 8.80
N THR A 56 24.08 -5.26 8.24
CA THR A 56 25.04 -4.18 8.00
C THR A 56 25.48 -3.49 9.27
N ASP A 57 24.63 -3.43 10.29
CA ASP A 57 24.94 -2.82 11.57
C ASP A 57 25.36 -3.80 12.66
N ASN A 58 25.26 -5.10 12.38
CA ASN A 58 25.63 -6.20 13.27
C ASN A 58 24.80 -6.26 14.56
N ASP A 59 23.53 -5.87 14.51
CA ASP A 59 22.61 -6.02 15.64
C ASP A 59 22.06 -7.45 15.76
N GLY A 60 22.21 -8.26 14.72
CA GLY A 60 21.80 -9.65 14.60
C GLY A 60 20.54 -9.86 13.79
N THR A 61 19.81 -8.82 13.44
CA THR A 61 18.68 -8.83 12.53
C THR A 61 19.19 -8.71 11.08
N SER A 62 18.56 -9.36 10.13
CA SER A 62 18.99 -9.24 8.74
C SER A 62 18.54 -7.91 8.16
N ASP A 63 19.34 -7.31 7.27
CA ASP A 63 19.02 -6.05 6.59
C ASP A 63 17.61 -6.03 5.97
N ILE A 64 17.12 -7.18 5.56
CA ILE A 64 15.81 -7.34 4.92
C ILE A 64 14.63 -7.26 5.90
N ASN A 65 14.86 -7.54 7.17
CA ASN A 65 13.85 -7.47 8.23
C ASN A 65 14.19 -6.39 9.27
N ASP A 66 15.27 -5.66 9.02
CA ASP A 66 15.67 -4.54 9.82
C ASP A 66 15.42 -3.25 9.03
N PRO A 67 14.39 -2.49 9.36
CA PRO A 67 14.10 -1.21 8.69
C PRO A 67 15.18 -0.15 8.96
N TRP A 68 16.19 -0.47 9.78
CA TRP A 68 17.22 0.44 10.24
C TRP A 68 18.63 -0.12 10.01
N THR A 69 18.90 -0.63 8.81
CA THR A 69 20.12 -1.35 8.42
C THR A 69 21.44 -0.63 8.64
N THR A 70 21.46 0.50 9.30
CA THR A 70 22.69 1.19 9.62
C THR A 70 22.65 1.81 11.02
N PRO A 71 23.74 1.64 11.78
CA PRO A 71 24.34 2.80 12.36
C PRO A 71 24.96 3.52 11.17
N ASN A 72 24.19 4.31 10.44
CA ASN A 72 24.69 4.96 9.23
C ASN A 72 25.87 5.88 9.59
N PRO A 73 27.13 5.52 9.28
CA PRO A 73 28.25 6.42 9.44
C PRO A 73 28.13 7.60 8.42
N ASN A 74 27.11 7.59 7.61
CA ASN A 74 26.74 8.56 6.60
C ASN A 74 25.29 9.02 6.69
N PHE A 75 24.60 8.90 7.81
CA PHE A 75 23.65 9.95 8.13
C PHE A 75 24.50 11.21 8.16
N GLU A 76 24.68 11.78 7.01
CA GLU A 76 24.94 13.19 6.94
C GLU A 76 23.76 13.79 7.67
N THR A 77 23.99 14.02 8.95
CA THR A 77 23.24 14.97 9.71
C THR A 77 23.23 16.21 8.84
N GLU A 78 22.20 16.33 8.02
CA GLU A 78 21.83 17.66 7.58
C GLU A 78 21.45 18.37 8.86
N GLN A 79 22.47 18.91 9.52
CA GLN A 79 22.32 19.84 10.60
C GLN A 79 21.57 21.01 10.00
N ILE A 80 20.25 20.92 10.05
CA ILE A 80 19.35 21.86 9.41
C ILE A 80 19.56 23.24 9.93
N LEU A 81 19.98 23.34 11.16
CA LEU A 81 20.07 24.57 11.89
C LEU A 81 21.46 24.69 12.50
N ASN A 82 22.35 25.26 11.73
CA ASN A 82 23.69 25.59 12.15
C ASN A 82 23.63 26.85 13.02
N SER A 83 23.01 26.80 14.17
CA SER A 83 23.12 27.83 15.20
C SER A 83 23.92 27.22 16.36
N ASN A 84 24.77 27.99 16.99
CA ASN A 84 25.39 27.59 18.25
C ASN A 84 24.38 27.82 19.41
N GLU A 85 23.11 27.45 19.19
CA GLU A 85 21.99 27.68 20.08
C GLU A 85 21.27 26.39 20.38
N ASP A 86 20.87 26.20 21.61
CA ASP A 86 20.10 25.06 22.05
C ASP A 86 18.67 25.10 21.49
N TYR A 87 18.20 23.99 20.91
CA TYR A 87 16.82 23.78 20.48
C TYR A 87 16.10 22.93 21.51
N ASN A 88 15.16 23.54 22.22
CA ASN A 88 14.50 22.92 23.36
C ASN A 88 13.36 22.00 22.99
N ASP A 89 12.72 22.23 21.82
CA ASP A 89 11.57 21.44 21.42
C ASP A 89 11.34 21.51 19.91
N VAL A 90 10.65 20.47 19.36
CA VAL A 90 10.36 20.32 17.93
C VAL A 90 9.10 19.49 17.72
N GLU A 91 8.23 19.90 16.79
CA GLU A 91 7.07 19.14 16.39
C GLU A 91 6.75 19.31 14.91
N TYR A 92 6.32 18.23 14.24
CA TYR A 92 5.79 18.29 12.87
C TYR A 92 4.37 18.87 12.83
N SER A 93 4.03 19.53 11.74
CA SER A 93 2.64 19.86 11.41
C SER A 93 1.84 18.58 11.14
N GLY A 94 0.55 18.58 11.42
CA GLY A 94 -0.31 17.42 11.20
C GLY A 94 -0.40 16.97 9.72
N ASP A 95 -0.10 17.88 8.77
CA ASP A 95 -0.01 17.56 7.33
C ASP A 95 1.41 17.15 6.87
N GLY A 96 2.39 17.16 7.77
CA GLY A 96 3.78 16.81 7.50
C GLY A 96 4.56 17.84 6.64
N TYR A 97 3.92 18.89 6.16
CA TYR A 97 4.58 19.87 5.27
C TYR A 97 5.64 20.74 5.98
N SER A 98 5.45 20.99 7.26
CA SER A 98 6.33 21.85 8.05
C SER A 98 6.59 21.26 9.43
N LEU A 99 7.55 21.88 10.13
CA LEU A 99 7.78 21.62 11.55
C LEU A 99 7.99 22.95 12.28
N VAL A 100 7.76 22.95 13.58
CA VAL A 100 8.02 24.08 14.46
C VAL A 100 9.18 23.77 15.41
N THR A 101 9.97 24.78 15.75
CA THR A 101 11.07 24.68 16.74
C THR A 101 11.05 25.82 17.73
N GLY A 102 11.37 25.52 18.98
CA GLY A 102 11.65 26.47 20.05
C GLY A 102 13.13 26.48 20.42
N SER A 103 13.72 27.66 20.70
CA SER A 103 15.16 27.77 20.95
C SER A 103 15.49 28.80 22.04
N ASP A 104 16.67 28.65 22.67
CA ASP A 104 17.26 29.58 23.64
C ASP A 104 17.69 30.93 23.01
N ASP A 105 17.69 31.02 21.67
CA ASP A 105 17.89 32.29 20.98
C ASP A 105 16.67 33.22 21.00
N ASN A 106 15.65 32.87 21.74
CA ASN A 106 14.37 33.55 21.89
C ASN A 106 13.45 33.46 20.66
N PHE A 107 13.67 32.58 19.73
CA PHE A 107 12.82 32.48 18.54
C PHE A 107 12.01 31.19 18.53
N ILE A 108 10.75 31.32 18.08
CA ILE A 108 9.98 30.24 17.49
C ILE A 108 10.13 30.32 15.95
N ARG A 109 10.31 29.18 15.30
CA ARG A 109 10.48 29.10 13.83
C ARG A 109 9.67 27.97 13.26
N THR A 110 9.14 28.19 12.05
CA THR A 110 8.60 27.12 11.23
C THR A 110 9.52 26.87 10.02
N TRP A 111 9.64 25.59 9.64
CA TRP A 111 10.55 25.12 8.60
C TRP A 111 9.78 24.21 7.65
N ASN A 112 10.16 24.21 6.38
CA ASN A 112 9.67 23.19 5.46
C ASN A 112 10.34 21.85 5.76
N SER A 113 9.56 20.80 5.96
CA SER A 113 10.03 19.47 6.40
C SER A 113 10.89 18.71 5.39
N SER A 114 10.80 19.08 4.09
CA SER A 114 11.54 18.42 3.01
C SER A 114 12.75 19.24 2.55
N THR A 115 12.64 20.56 2.50
CA THR A 115 13.72 21.45 2.00
C THR A 115 14.51 22.10 3.11
N PHE A 116 14.04 22.01 4.36
CA PHE A 116 14.63 22.58 5.56
C PHE A 116 14.82 24.11 5.51
N VAL A 117 14.11 24.75 4.62
CA VAL A 117 14.12 26.21 4.51
C VAL A 117 13.25 26.81 5.61
N ASN A 118 13.80 27.80 6.34
CA ASN A 118 13.00 28.56 7.30
C ASN A 118 11.85 29.26 6.58
N LEU A 119 10.63 28.91 6.94
CA LEU A 119 9.42 29.49 6.37
C LEU A 119 9.07 30.81 7.08
N ARG A 120 9.10 30.80 8.42
CA ARG A 120 8.71 31.92 9.27
C ARG A 120 9.49 31.91 10.57
N SER A 121 9.54 33.03 11.24
CA SER A 121 10.10 33.17 12.59
C SER A 121 9.49 34.36 13.35
N ALA A 122 9.40 34.20 14.67
CA ALA A 122 9.05 35.31 15.56
C ALA A 122 9.93 35.31 16.80
N ASN A 123 10.35 36.52 17.24
CA ASN A 123 11.17 36.70 18.44
C ASN A 123 10.25 36.90 19.66
N MET A 124 10.41 36.05 20.67
CA MET A 124 9.60 36.04 21.90
C MET A 124 10.21 36.95 23.00
N GLY A 125 11.48 37.29 22.88
CA GLY A 125 12.18 38.13 23.87
C GLY A 125 12.73 37.37 25.06
N SER A 126 12.46 36.08 25.17
CA SER A 126 12.98 35.13 26.15
C SER A 126 13.03 33.73 25.52
N ASP A 127 13.74 32.80 26.16
CA ASP A 127 13.91 31.42 25.69
C ASP A 127 12.55 30.76 25.43
N VAL A 128 12.44 30.03 24.32
CA VAL A 128 11.25 29.24 23.98
C VAL A 128 11.51 27.78 24.40
N HIS A 129 10.80 27.31 25.41
CA HIS A 129 11.00 25.98 25.99
C HIS A 129 10.13 24.90 25.42
N ALA A 130 8.89 25.24 25.09
CA ALA A 130 7.93 24.30 24.52
C ALA A 130 7.32 24.88 23.26
N VAL A 131 7.09 24.05 22.26
CA VAL A 131 6.34 24.41 21.06
C VAL A 131 5.29 23.35 20.78
N ALA A 132 4.22 23.74 20.11
CA ALA A 132 3.21 22.80 19.64
C ALA A 132 2.69 23.23 18.28
N TYR A 133 2.38 22.23 17.44
CA TYR A 133 1.68 22.41 16.17
C TYR A 133 0.26 21.84 16.29
N SER A 134 -0.76 22.56 15.81
CA SER A 134 -2.12 22.04 15.84
C SER A 134 -2.29 20.87 14.85
N PRO A 135 -3.06 19.81 15.18
CA PRO A 135 -3.33 18.70 14.28
C PRO A 135 -3.92 19.10 12.91
N ASP A 136 -4.67 20.20 12.85
CA ASP A 136 -5.21 20.77 11.61
C ASP A 136 -4.20 21.64 10.83
N SER A 137 -2.97 21.76 11.33
CA SER A 137 -1.86 22.55 10.76
C SER A 137 -2.11 24.06 10.65
N ASN A 138 -3.14 24.60 11.30
CA ASN A 138 -3.48 26.03 11.21
C ASN A 138 -2.80 26.90 12.26
N TYR A 139 -2.36 26.33 13.40
CA TYR A 139 -1.82 27.07 14.52
C TYR A 139 -0.48 26.49 14.98
N VAL A 140 0.38 27.38 15.46
CA VAL A 140 1.56 27.00 16.26
C VAL A 140 1.55 27.75 17.58
N ALA A 141 2.02 27.09 18.64
CA ALA A 141 2.13 27.67 19.96
C ALA A 141 3.57 27.72 20.46
N ALA A 142 3.90 28.68 21.31
CA ALA A 142 5.18 28.83 22.00
C ALA A 142 4.96 29.06 23.49
N GLY A 143 5.58 28.23 24.32
CA GLY A 143 5.74 28.42 25.75
C GLY A 143 7.08 29.08 26.06
N VAL A 144 7.02 30.23 26.73
CA VAL A 144 8.18 31.10 26.90
C VAL A 144 8.60 31.15 28.39
N ASN A 145 9.90 31.30 28.62
CA ASN A 145 10.49 31.33 29.98
C ASN A 145 10.08 32.57 30.83
N ASP A 146 9.20 33.41 30.33
CA ASP A 146 8.63 34.56 31.03
C ASP A 146 7.18 34.34 31.49
N ASP A 147 6.77 33.09 31.63
CA ASP A 147 5.42 32.68 32.07
C ASP A 147 4.31 33.08 31.07
N THR A 148 4.64 33.13 29.77
CA THR A 148 3.66 33.43 28.73
C THR A 148 3.58 32.31 27.67
N VAL A 149 2.39 32.19 27.08
CA VAL A 149 2.12 31.37 25.90
C VAL A 149 1.68 32.29 24.78
N HIS A 150 2.16 32.00 23.57
CA HIS A 150 1.79 32.71 22.36
C HIS A 150 1.20 31.71 21.36
N ILE A 151 0.11 32.10 20.70
CA ILE A 151 -0.52 31.30 19.63
C ILE A 151 -0.46 32.11 18.34
N PHE A 152 0.03 31.47 17.28
CA PHE A 152 0.21 32.06 15.97
C PHE A 152 -0.63 31.35 14.93
N ASP A 153 -1.05 32.09 13.93
CA ASP A 153 -1.46 31.53 12.64
C ASP A 153 -0.22 30.93 11.97
N ALA A 154 -0.24 29.67 11.63
CA ALA A 154 0.94 28.92 11.18
C ALA A 154 1.48 29.41 9.83
N ASP A 155 0.59 29.81 8.93
CA ASP A 155 0.94 30.29 7.59
C ASP A 155 1.62 31.65 7.60
N THR A 156 1.15 32.54 8.45
CA THR A 156 1.60 33.95 8.46
C THR A 156 2.54 34.29 9.59
N MET A 157 2.64 33.45 10.62
CA MET A 157 3.30 33.69 11.91
C MET A 157 2.77 34.96 12.59
N THR A 158 1.49 35.24 12.38
CA THR A 158 0.82 36.35 13.06
C THR A 158 0.38 35.90 14.45
N ASN A 159 0.89 36.57 15.49
CA ASN A 159 0.45 36.32 16.86
C ASN A 159 -1.01 36.76 17.03
N LEU A 160 -1.88 35.80 17.36
CA LEU A 160 -3.34 36.02 17.35
C LEU A 160 -3.84 36.81 18.56
N TYR A 161 -3.22 36.62 19.74
CA TYR A 161 -3.73 37.15 21.01
C TYR A 161 -2.68 37.98 21.77
N GLY A 162 -1.44 38.06 21.27
CA GLY A 162 -0.32 38.62 22.03
C GLY A 162 0.17 37.61 23.08
N ALA A 163 0.86 38.10 24.10
CA ALA A 163 1.32 37.26 25.20
C ALA A 163 0.14 36.91 26.14
N ILE A 164 -0.17 35.61 26.20
CA ILE A 164 -1.18 35.07 27.13
C ILE A 164 -0.43 34.73 28.42
N SER A 165 -0.66 35.48 29.51
CA SER A 165 -0.04 35.16 30.80
C SER A 165 -0.67 33.92 31.39
N VAL A 166 0.13 32.89 31.63
CA VAL A 166 -0.27 31.66 32.28
C VAL A 166 0.10 31.65 33.78
N ASN A 167 0.32 32.82 34.35
CA ASN A 167 0.74 32.98 35.71
C ASN A 167 -0.36 32.56 36.71
N VAL A 168 -0.13 31.43 37.38
CA VAL A 168 -0.98 30.92 38.46
C VAL A 168 -0.33 31.08 39.85
N GLY A 169 0.81 31.78 39.94
CA GLY A 169 1.53 32.06 41.22
C GLY A 169 2.84 32.85 41.05
N SER A 170 3.98 32.33 41.49
CA SER A 170 5.30 32.97 41.35
C SER A 170 6.37 31.95 41.01
N ASN A 171 7.28 32.29 40.11
CA ASN A 171 8.36 31.45 39.55
C ASN A 171 7.80 30.19 38.86
N GLU A 172 7.00 30.41 37.86
CA GLU A 172 6.41 29.36 37.04
C GLU A 172 7.20 29.20 35.74
N ARG A 173 7.09 28.03 35.14
CA ARG A 173 7.66 27.72 33.84
C ARG A 173 6.68 26.86 33.05
N VAL A 174 6.50 27.17 31.78
CA VAL A 174 5.85 26.30 30.81
C VAL A 174 6.83 25.19 30.47
N TYR A 175 6.46 23.96 30.74
CA TYR A 175 7.27 22.77 30.46
C TYR A 175 6.87 22.10 29.16
N ASP A 176 5.56 22.08 28.89
CA ASP A 176 5.02 21.42 27.71
C ASP A 176 3.75 22.12 27.21
N LEU A 177 3.50 21.98 25.92
CA LEU A 177 2.32 22.46 25.20
C LEU A 177 1.81 21.36 24.29
N GLU A 178 0.50 21.11 24.28
CA GLU A 178 -0.11 20.17 23.35
C GLU A 178 -1.49 20.67 22.90
N PHE A 179 -1.78 20.61 21.60
CA PHE A 179 -3.11 20.89 21.07
C PHE A 179 -4.03 19.67 21.20
N SER A 180 -5.30 19.89 21.50
CA SER A 180 -6.32 18.85 21.43
C SER A 180 -6.49 18.33 20.00
N PRO A 181 -6.95 17.08 19.81
CA PRO A 181 -7.13 16.48 18.49
C PRO A 181 -8.06 17.26 17.54
N ASP A 182 -8.99 18.05 18.10
CA ASP A 182 -9.87 18.94 17.34
C ASP A 182 -9.29 20.36 17.14
N SER A 183 -8.07 20.61 17.63
CA SER A 183 -7.36 21.90 17.55
C SER A 183 -8.04 23.09 18.28
N ASP A 184 -9.07 22.86 19.05
CA ASP A 184 -9.85 23.89 19.74
C ASP A 184 -9.27 24.27 21.11
N LEU A 185 -8.50 23.38 21.75
CA LEU A 185 -7.86 23.59 23.05
C LEU A 185 -6.35 23.44 22.95
N LEU A 186 -5.62 24.20 23.75
CA LEU A 186 -4.19 24.03 23.99
C LEU A 186 -4.00 23.72 25.49
N ALA A 187 -3.46 22.56 25.81
CA ALA A 187 -3.00 22.22 27.15
C ALA A 187 -1.64 22.89 27.41
N VAL A 188 -1.45 23.31 28.65
CA VAL A 188 -0.25 24.00 29.14
C VAL A 188 0.19 23.33 30.41
N SER A 189 1.28 22.61 30.40
CA SER A 189 1.91 22.06 31.61
C SER A 189 2.74 23.15 32.31
N ILE A 190 2.37 23.45 33.52
CA ILE A 190 3.00 24.50 34.33
C ILE A 190 3.59 23.89 35.59
N ALA A 191 4.90 24.02 35.75
CA ALA A 191 5.59 23.65 36.95
C ALA A 191 6.02 24.88 37.75
N ARG A 192 6.19 24.72 39.06
CA ARG A 192 6.69 25.75 39.96
C ARG A 192 8.08 25.47 40.46
N ASP A 193 8.93 26.46 40.39
CA ASP A 193 10.24 26.38 41.02
C ASP A 193 10.08 26.50 42.55
N ASN A 194 10.55 25.50 43.25
CA ASN A 194 10.34 25.25 44.65
C ASN A 194 10.96 26.32 45.56
N THR A 195 10.16 27.23 46.10
CA THR A 195 10.56 28.13 47.19
C THR A 195 9.74 27.88 48.47
N GLY A 196 9.15 26.70 48.65
CA GLY A 196 8.78 26.19 49.97
C GLY A 196 7.45 26.68 50.56
N SER A 197 6.45 27.03 49.78
CA SER A 197 5.10 27.30 50.29
C SER A 197 3.98 26.83 49.36
N GLY A 198 3.70 25.51 49.33
CA GLY A 198 2.39 24.92 49.19
C GLY A 198 1.47 25.37 48.05
N THR A 199 2.02 25.57 46.86
CA THR A 199 1.23 25.82 45.66
C THR A 199 1.73 24.87 44.55
N ASN A 200 0.82 24.01 44.13
CA ASN A 200 1.09 22.89 43.21
C ASN A 200 1.17 23.37 41.77
N GLY A 201 1.89 22.61 40.91
CA GLY A 201 1.81 22.74 39.46
C GLY A 201 0.36 22.55 38.94
N ILE A 202 0.10 22.89 37.74
CA ILE A 202 -1.23 22.79 37.11
C ILE A 202 -1.09 22.51 35.63
N VAL A 203 -1.97 21.66 35.06
CA VAL A 203 -2.24 21.63 33.64
C VAL A 203 -3.43 22.55 33.38
N ALA A 204 -3.18 23.63 32.68
CA ALA A 204 -4.19 24.63 32.37
C ALA A 204 -4.56 24.51 30.85
N PHE A 205 -5.63 25.18 30.46
CA PHE A 205 -6.09 25.16 29.08
C PHE A 205 -6.28 26.56 28.54
N ILE A 206 -6.00 26.72 27.24
CA ILE A 206 -6.29 27.92 26.47
C ILE A 206 -7.27 27.52 25.34
N ASP A 207 -8.37 28.24 25.24
CA ASP A 207 -9.28 28.16 24.08
C ASP A 207 -8.60 28.80 22.89
N VAL A 208 -8.29 28.00 21.86
CA VAL A 208 -7.51 28.41 20.68
C VAL A 208 -8.27 29.45 19.84
N THR A 209 -9.60 29.42 19.87
CA THR A 209 -10.42 30.34 19.05
C THR A 209 -10.55 31.72 19.66
N THR A 210 -10.39 31.84 20.98
CA THR A 210 -10.58 33.10 21.72
C THR A 210 -9.34 33.61 22.44
N GLY A 211 -8.32 32.77 22.63
CA GLY A 211 -7.14 33.07 23.45
C GLY A 211 -7.42 33.13 24.94
N ASN A 212 -8.60 32.63 25.39
CA ASN A 212 -8.95 32.67 26.82
C ASN A 212 -8.23 31.58 27.60
N PHE A 213 -7.49 31.98 28.61
CA PHE A 213 -6.83 31.10 29.56
C PHE A 213 -7.77 30.67 30.67
N PHE A 214 -7.87 29.37 30.90
CA PHE A 214 -8.66 28.78 31.99
C PHE A 214 -7.74 28.36 33.14
N SER A 215 -7.64 29.21 34.16
CA SER A 215 -6.80 28.96 35.33
C SER A 215 -7.38 27.88 36.29
N SER A 216 -8.57 27.36 35.99
CA SER A 216 -9.19 26.24 36.73
C SER A 216 -8.78 24.89 36.14
N GLY A 217 -7.53 24.76 35.70
CA GLY A 217 -7.00 23.55 35.12
C GLY A 217 -6.97 22.34 36.03
N ILE A 218 -6.44 21.26 35.55
CA ILE A 218 -6.34 19.98 36.23
C ILE A 218 -5.13 19.99 37.17
N ASN A 219 -5.36 19.61 38.43
CA ASN A 219 -4.31 19.37 39.42
C ASN A 219 -4.59 18.03 40.10
N PRO A 220 -4.15 16.92 39.47
CA PRO A 220 -4.61 15.59 39.88
C PRO A 220 -4.04 15.10 41.22
N GLY A 221 -2.82 15.47 41.59
CA GLY A 221 -2.16 14.84 42.73
C GLY A 221 -1.66 15.79 43.81
N GLY A 222 -1.67 17.08 43.53
CA GLY A 222 -1.05 18.06 44.45
C GLY A 222 0.48 18.14 44.30
N GLU A 223 1.01 17.69 43.19
CA GLU A 223 2.42 17.70 42.84
C GLU A 223 2.91 19.11 42.48
N ASP A 224 4.19 19.37 42.70
CA ASP A 224 4.77 20.70 42.45
C ASP A 224 5.09 20.92 40.97
N ARG A 225 5.26 19.83 40.17
CA ARG A 225 5.66 19.91 38.78
C ARG A 225 4.90 18.93 37.93
N PHE A 226 4.44 19.41 36.78
CA PHE A 226 3.97 18.62 35.65
C PHE A 226 4.92 18.87 34.48
N TYR A 227 5.46 17.80 33.91
CA TYR A 227 6.52 17.87 32.94
C TYR A 227 6.02 17.74 31.51
N ASP A 228 5.05 16.87 31.29
CA ASP A 228 4.56 16.51 29.97
C ASP A 228 3.08 16.12 29.99
N THR A 229 2.39 16.31 28.88
CA THR A 229 0.95 16.02 28.74
C THR A 229 0.65 15.37 27.41
N ALA A 230 -0.35 14.47 27.38
CA ALA A 230 -0.84 13.84 26.15
C ALA A 230 -2.38 13.77 26.14
N PHE A 231 -3.01 14.32 25.11
CA PHE A 231 -4.44 14.14 24.88
C PHE A 231 -4.75 12.72 24.41
N SER A 232 -5.86 12.17 24.88
CA SER A 232 -6.42 10.99 24.22
C SER A 232 -6.87 11.33 22.79
N PRO A 233 -6.80 10.40 21.82
CA PRO A 233 -7.17 10.68 20.43
C PRO A 233 -8.63 11.11 20.24
N ASP A 234 -9.51 10.77 21.20
CA ASP A 234 -10.92 11.20 21.21
C ASP A 234 -11.14 12.57 21.86
N GLY A 235 -10.07 13.20 22.38
CA GLY A 235 -10.11 14.50 23.02
C GLY A 235 -10.84 14.56 24.37
N ASN A 236 -11.21 13.43 24.96
CA ASN A 236 -11.99 13.41 26.21
C ASN A 236 -11.12 13.38 27.46
N PHE A 237 -9.91 12.85 27.35
CA PHE A 237 -8.98 12.66 28.44
C PHE A 237 -7.63 13.31 28.16
N ILE A 238 -6.88 13.56 29.21
CA ILE A 238 -5.49 13.99 29.15
C ILE A 238 -4.67 13.15 30.12
N ALA A 239 -3.57 12.59 29.64
CA ALA A 239 -2.55 11.98 30.47
C ALA A 239 -1.52 13.03 30.87
N VAL A 240 -0.99 12.94 32.10
CA VAL A 240 -0.12 13.95 32.67
C VAL A 240 1.01 13.29 33.46
N GLY A 241 2.24 13.57 33.06
CA GLY A 241 3.47 13.14 33.74
C GLY A 241 3.87 14.15 34.83
N SER A 242 4.24 13.68 36.04
CA SER A 242 4.62 14.54 37.14
C SER A 242 5.86 14.08 37.93
N GLU A 243 6.23 14.84 38.96
CA GLU A 243 7.23 14.45 39.95
C GLU A 243 6.64 13.38 40.88
N GLY A 244 6.80 12.09 40.53
CA GLY A 244 6.39 10.95 41.33
C GLY A 244 5.30 10.06 40.76
N ASP A 245 4.25 10.63 40.23
CA ASP A 245 3.09 9.90 39.71
C ASP A 245 2.73 10.36 38.29
N TRP A 246 1.89 9.60 37.60
CA TRP A 246 1.21 10.07 36.41
C TRP A 246 -0.29 9.84 36.51
N TYR A 247 -1.04 10.63 35.77
CA TYR A 247 -2.48 10.74 35.95
C TYR A 247 -3.20 10.75 34.62
N ILE A 248 -4.42 10.19 34.60
CA ILE A 248 -5.38 10.41 33.53
C ILE A 248 -6.55 11.21 34.13
N SER A 249 -6.90 12.29 33.45
CA SER A 249 -7.99 13.16 33.89
C SER A 249 -9.00 13.41 32.78
N GLU A 250 -10.27 13.42 33.10
CA GLU A 250 -11.35 13.78 32.18
C GLU A 250 -11.40 15.31 32.00
N ILE A 251 -11.28 15.78 30.76
CA ILE A 251 -11.18 17.23 30.47
C ILE A 251 -12.46 17.97 30.83
N SER A 252 -13.62 17.38 30.51
CA SER A 252 -14.93 18.01 30.72
C SER A 252 -15.26 18.30 32.21
N THR A 253 -14.74 17.49 33.11
CA THR A 253 -15.00 17.58 34.56
C THR A 253 -13.81 18.03 35.36
N GLY A 254 -12.60 17.91 34.82
CA GLY A 254 -11.34 18.11 35.52
C GLY A 254 -11.05 17.06 36.61
N ASN A 255 -11.77 15.93 36.60
CA ASN A 255 -11.58 14.88 37.59
C ASN A 255 -10.51 13.89 37.13
N THR A 256 -9.61 13.53 38.02
CA THR A 256 -8.69 12.40 37.80
C THR A 256 -9.48 11.11 37.83
N VAL A 257 -9.37 10.34 36.73
CA VAL A 257 -10.00 9.01 36.57
C VAL A 257 -9.06 7.89 36.91
N GLU A 258 -7.76 8.12 36.72
CA GLU A 258 -6.70 7.16 37.05
C GLU A 258 -5.51 7.91 37.67
N ALA A 259 -4.89 7.32 38.68
CA ALA A 259 -3.67 7.81 39.29
C ALA A 259 -2.75 6.62 39.51
N ILE A 260 -1.61 6.61 38.85
CA ILE A 260 -0.72 5.45 38.82
C ILE A 260 0.59 5.85 39.47
N SER A 261 0.78 5.33 40.68
CA SER A 261 2.02 5.46 41.45
C SER A 261 2.93 4.28 41.07
N THR A 262 3.66 4.42 40.02
CA THR A 262 4.73 3.46 39.65
C THR A 262 6.07 4.16 39.76
N PRO A 263 7.13 3.47 40.19
CA PRO A 263 8.43 4.10 40.05
C PRO A 263 8.73 4.33 38.58
N PRO A 264 8.97 5.54 38.12
CA PRO A 264 10.13 6.36 38.43
C PRO A 264 9.83 7.50 39.40
N ASP A 265 10.87 8.16 39.93
CA ASP A 265 10.75 9.31 40.83
C ASP A 265 10.22 10.56 40.08
N SER A 266 10.23 10.56 38.73
CA SER A 266 9.56 11.55 37.87
C SER A 266 9.19 10.94 36.52
N VAL A 267 8.04 11.31 35.95
CA VAL A 267 7.61 11.02 34.59
C VAL A 267 7.83 12.27 33.78
N ASN A 268 8.87 12.24 32.94
CA ASN A 268 9.33 13.39 32.19
C ASN A 268 8.75 13.44 30.77
N ALA A 269 8.32 12.29 30.24
CA ALA A 269 7.64 12.19 28.96
C ALA A 269 6.47 11.20 29.06
N ILE A 270 5.38 11.55 28.44
CA ILE A 270 4.17 10.73 28.33
C ILE A 270 3.52 10.97 26.97
N THR A 271 3.12 9.92 26.30
CA THR A 271 2.44 10.02 25.01
C THR A 271 1.34 8.98 24.89
N TRP A 272 0.32 9.27 24.11
CA TRP A 272 -0.83 8.41 23.88
C TRP A 272 -0.82 7.86 22.45
N SER A 273 -1.04 6.55 22.27
CA SER A 273 -1.09 5.96 20.93
C SER A 273 -2.25 6.54 20.10
N PRO A 274 -2.09 6.65 18.76
CA PRO A 274 -3.12 7.21 17.89
C PRO A 274 -4.45 6.46 17.92
N ASP A 275 -4.44 5.18 18.27
CA ASP A 275 -5.65 4.33 18.39
C ASP A 275 -6.31 4.42 19.78
N GLY A 276 -5.64 5.08 20.75
CA GLY A 276 -6.13 5.27 22.12
C GLY A 276 -5.95 4.07 23.04
N ASN A 277 -5.30 3.01 22.60
CA ASN A 277 -5.18 1.77 23.37
C ASN A 277 -3.95 1.74 24.29
N TYR A 278 -2.89 2.50 23.97
CA TYR A 278 -1.63 2.50 24.70
C TYR A 278 -1.24 3.88 25.23
N ILE A 279 -0.54 3.88 26.35
CA ILE A 279 0.18 5.04 26.88
C ILE A 279 1.61 4.61 27.14
N VAL A 280 2.55 5.36 26.56
CA VAL A 280 3.97 5.25 26.87
C VAL A 280 4.34 6.33 27.88
N MET A 281 5.10 5.95 28.89
CA MET A 281 5.70 6.89 29.80
C MET A 281 7.17 6.56 30.05
N CYS A 282 7.96 7.58 30.21
CA CYS A 282 9.32 7.39 30.65
C CYS A 282 9.78 8.49 31.62
N GLY A 283 10.74 8.15 32.44
CA GLY A 283 11.15 9.07 33.49
C GLY A 283 12.46 8.74 34.19
N ALA A 284 12.81 9.56 35.16
CA ALA A 284 14.02 9.46 35.94
C ALA A 284 13.83 8.62 37.21
N TYR A 285 14.92 8.01 37.66
CA TYR A 285 15.00 7.27 38.91
C TYR A 285 16.26 7.68 39.68
N GLU A 286 16.10 8.29 40.82
CA GLU A 286 17.25 8.78 41.62
C GLU A 286 18.22 7.66 42.08
N SER A 287 17.72 6.43 42.18
CA SER A 287 18.53 5.34 42.81
C SER A 287 18.74 4.11 41.93
N ASN A 288 17.96 3.87 40.87
CA ASN A 288 18.00 2.60 40.12
C ASN A 288 18.02 2.74 38.57
N GLY A 289 18.26 3.93 38.03
CA GLY A 289 18.22 4.19 36.59
C GLY A 289 16.86 4.70 36.12
N ALA A 290 16.71 4.94 34.84
CA ALA A 290 15.44 5.38 34.25
C ALA A 290 14.67 4.16 33.66
N ARG A 291 13.42 4.33 33.35
CA ARG A 291 12.55 3.29 32.78
C ARG A 291 11.62 3.86 31.74
N VAL A 292 11.36 3.03 30.73
CA VAL A 292 10.24 3.15 29.81
C VAL A 292 9.19 2.13 30.23
N GLN A 293 7.94 2.53 30.30
CA GLN A 293 6.81 1.65 30.56
C GLN A 293 5.74 1.87 29.52
N VAL A 294 5.13 0.78 29.07
CA VAL A 294 3.94 0.82 28.22
C VAL A 294 2.77 0.23 28.97
N HIS A 295 1.70 0.97 28.93
CA HIS A 295 0.42 0.63 29.55
C HIS A 295 -0.62 0.43 28.46
N GLU A 296 -1.39 -0.65 28.54
CA GLU A 296 -2.48 -0.96 27.63
C GLU A 296 -3.83 -0.84 28.37
N TYR A 297 -4.83 -0.28 27.70
CA TYR A 297 -6.17 -0.19 28.28
C TYR A 297 -6.89 -1.54 28.25
N ASP A 298 -7.16 -2.13 29.41
CA ASP A 298 -7.85 -3.43 29.54
C ASP A 298 -9.39 -3.33 29.54
N GLY A 299 -9.94 -2.14 29.29
CA GLY A 299 -11.36 -1.83 29.39
C GLY A 299 -11.82 -1.32 30.74
N ASN A 300 -10.92 -1.21 31.75
CA ASN A 300 -11.22 -0.75 33.08
C ASN A 300 -10.04 0.01 33.74
N SER A 301 -8.82 -0.31 33.40
CA SER A 301 -7.59 0.25 33.98
C SER A 301 -6.45 0.21 32.98
N TRP A 302 -5.29 0.75 33.35
CA TRP A 302 -4.08 0.84 32.53
C TRP A 302 -2.93 0.01 33.13
N PRO A 303 -2.97 -1.33 33.08
CA PRO A 303 -1.86 -2.16 33.55
C PRO A 303 -0.62 -1.98 32.68
N ILE A 304 0.56 -2.12 33.31
CA ILE A 304 1.83 -2.21 32.59
C ILE A 304 1.83 -3.53 31.81
N ILE A 305 2.04 -3.47 30.50
CA ILE A 305 2.25 -4.68 29.69
C ILE A 305 3.73 -5.07 29.64
N TRP A 306 4.63 -4.09 29.59
CA TRP A 306 6.06 -4.31 29.73
C TRP A 306 6.80 -3.06 30.23
N GLU A 307 8.01 -3.25 30.73
CA GLU A 307 8.92 -2.18 31.13
C GLU A 307 10.37 -2.51 30.76
N VAL A 308 11.13 -1.51 30.33
CA VAL A 308 12.56 -1.64 30.00
C VAL A 308 13.35 -0.62 30.82
N PRO A 309 14.41 -1.05 31.53
CA PRO A 309 15.32 -0.11 32.18
C PRO A 309 16.18 0.60 31.14
N THR A 310 16.30 1.91 31.26
CA THR A 310 17.19 2.72 30.45
C THR A 310 18.41 3.16 31.26
N THR A 311 19.52 3.46 30.58
CA THR A 311 20.74 3.91 31.25
C THR A 311 20.67 5.34 31.75
N THR A 312 19.73 6.14 31.20
CA THR A 312 19.53 7.55 31.51
C THR A 312 18.04 7.88 31.51
N SER A 313 17.68 9.05 32.04
CA SER A 313 16.32 9.60 31.92
C SER A 313 15.99 9.91 30.46
N CYS A 314 14.73 9.77 30.08
CA CYS A 314 14.21 10.35 28.85
C CYS A 314 13.68 11.78 29.10
N SER A 315 13.48 12.49 28.03
CA SER A 315 13.03 13.89 27.99
C SER A 315 11.76 14.08 27.14
N SER A 316 11.57 13.24 26.14
CA SER A 316 10.44 13.33 25.20
C SER A 316 10.10 11.95 24.66
N ALA A 317 8.88 11.76 24.18
CA ALA A 317 8.42 10.53 23.53
C ALA A 317 7.32 10.85 22.51
N ASP A 318 7.28 10.10 21.41
CA ASP A 318 6.23 10.21 20.42
C ASP A 318 5.94 8.85 19.75
N PHE A 319 4.69 8.62 19.36
CA PHE A 319 4.27 7.41 18.66
C PHE A 319 4.44 7.53 17.14
N SER A 320 4.73 6.41 16.49
CA SER A 320 4.51 6.31 15.05
C SER A 320 3.03 6.52 14.70
N PRO A 321 2.70 7.07 13.52
CA PRO A 321 1.31 7.36 13.16
C PRO A 321 0.39 6.13 13.15
N ASP A 322 0.93 4.94 12.96
CA ASP A 322 0.22 3.66 13.01
C ASP A 322 0.13 3.08 14.43
N GLY A 323 0.82 3.68 15.41
CA GLY A 323 0.86 3.21 16.79
C GLY A 323 1.69 1.95 17.03
N SER A 324 2.32 1.38 16.02
CA SER A 324 3.08 0.13 16.14
C SER A 324 4.40 0.31 16.86
N LYS A 325 4.98 1.51 16.79
CA LYS A 325 6.26 1.88 17.37
C LYS A 325 6.16 3.20 18.13
N PHE A 326 7.16 3.50 18.94
CA PHE A 326 7.35 4.82 19.51
C PHE A 326 8.84 5.13 19.67
N VAL A 327 9.17 6.41 19.61
CA VAL A 327 10.52 6.93 19.82
C VAL A 327 10.61 7.63 21.17
N ILE A 328 11.77 7.52 21.84
CA ILE A 328 12.10 8.29 23.04
C ILE A 328 13.39 9.08 22.85
N GLY A 329 13.40 10.33 23.25
CA GLY A 329 14.59 11.15 23.41
C GLY A 329 15.21 10.98 24.80
N MET A 330 16.54 10.88 24.90
CA MET A 330 17.23 10.56 26.16
C MET A 330 18.19 11.67 26.59
N TYR A 331 18.29 11.85 27.90
CA TYR A 331 19.36 12.62 28.53
C TYR A 331 20.68 11.86 28.41
N TRP A 332 21.76 12.61 28.25
CA TRP A 332 23.09 12.01 28.23
C TRP A 332 23.52 11.41 29.58
N TYR A 333 24.25 10.27 29.54
CA TYR A 333 24.98 9.70 30.68
C TYR A 333 26.31 9.06 30.25
N LEU A 334 27.45 9.58 30.81
CA LEU A 334 28.78 8.98 30.80
C LEU A 334 29.37 8.53 29.44
N GLY A 335 29.16 9.24 28.37
CA GLY A 335 30.02 9.12 27.20
C GLY A 335 29.40 8.64 25.89
N ASP A 336 28.08 8.47 25.82
CA ASP A 336 27.44 7.93 24.62
C ASP A 336 26.81 8.99 23.67
N GLY A 337 26.73 10.26 24.09
CA GLY A 337 26.08 11.32 23.30
C GLY A 337 24.56 11.37 23.52
N ALA A 338 23.89 12.34 22.89
CA ALA A 338 22.41 12.38 22.85
C ALA A 338 21.91 11.18 22.03
N THR A 339 20.97 10.45 22.59
CA THR A 339 20.48 9.21 21.98
C THR A 339 18.95 9.23 21.91
N ALA A 340 18.37 8.87 20.77
CA ALA A 340 16.98 8.46 20.67
C ALA A 340 16.89 6.95 20.49
N LYS A 341 15.79 6.35 20.94
CA LYS A 341 15.55 4.92 20.81
C LYS A 341 14.13 4.68 20.35
N ILE A 342 13.98 3.74 19.41
CA ILE A 342 12.69 3.27 18.94
C ILE A 342 12.40 1.90 19.54
N TYR A 343 11.17 1.69 19.95
CA TYR A 343 10.68 0.42 20.47
C TYR A 343 9.38 0.02 19.79
N GLU A 344 9.19 -1.28 19.61
CA GLU A 344 7.87 -1.82 19.26
C GLU A 344 6.91 -1.67 20.46
N THR A 345 5.69 -1.22 20.18
CA THR A 345 4.67 -0.94 21.20
C THR A 345 4.23 -2.20 21.93
N ASP A 346 3.97 -3.28 21.23
CA ASP A 346 3.42 -4.52 21.80
C ASP A 346 4.45 -5.35 22.56
N THR A 347 5.68 -5.37 22.08
CA THR A 347 6.70 -6.33 22.55
C THR A 347 7.75 -5.70 23.44
N GLY A 348 7.98 -4.38 23.30
CA GLY A 348 9.08 -3.69 23.95
C GLY A 348 10.45 -4.01 23.37
N LEU A 349 10.50 -4.63 22.20
CA LEU A 349 11.74 -4.83 21.48
C LEU A 349 12.32 -3.49 21.06
N LEU A 350 13.62 -3.33 21.29
CA LEU A 350 14.35 -2.18 20.78
C LEU A 350 14.54 -2.39 19.28
N VAL A 351 13.97 -1.49 18.49
CA VAL A 351 14.07 -1.51 17.03
C VAL A 351 15.34 -0.83 16.60
N ASP A 352 15.64 0.37 17.15
CA ASP A 352 16.81 1.13 16.76
C ASP A 352 17.29 2.12 17.84
N THR A 353 18.55 2.58 17.67
CA THR A 353 19.18 3.58 18.53
C THR A 353 19.93 4.61 17.72
N PHE A 354 19.43 5.84 17.68
CA PHE A 354 20.11 6.97 17.04
C PHE A 354 21.01 7.70 18.03
N SER A 355 22.19 8.07 17.59
CA SER A 355 23.12 8.86 18.39
C SER A 355 23.51 10.09 17.60
N GLY A 356 23.21 11.27 18.11
CA GLY A 356 23.69 12.53 17.56
C GLY A 356 25.22 12.61 17.51
N PRO A 357 25.81 13.51 16.71
CA PRO A 357 27.26 13.65 16.60
C PRO A 357 27.87 13.95 17.97
N ARG A 358 28.88 13.22 18.32
CA ARG A 358 29.60 13.38 19.61
C ARG A 358 30.38 14.70 19.62
N PRO A 359 30.07 15.66 20.49
CA PRO A 359 30.88 16.86 20.62
C PRO A 359 32.33 16.52 20.98
N ASN A 360 33.29 17.14 20.34
CA ASN A 360 34.73 16.89 20.53
C ASN A 360 35.24 17.10 21.97
N ASN A 361 34.43 17.63 22.86
CA ASN A 361 34.76 17.95 24.26
C ASN A 361 34.04 17.09 25.29
N CYS A 362 33.32 16.06 24.90
CA CYS A 362 32.68 15.11 25.81
C CYS A 362 33.73 14.26 26.52
N GLY A 363 34.13 14.63 27.72
CA GLY A 363 35.10 13.90 28.55
C GLY A 363 34.45 13.38 29.83
N GLN A 364 35.02 12.30 30.38
CA GLN A 364 34.50 11.53 31.53
C GLN A 364 34.20 12.31 32.83
N ASN A 365 34.32 13.65 32.82
CA ASN A 365 34.06 14.52 33.97
C ASN A 365 33.22 15.77 33.66
N ASN A 366 32.66 15.89 32.45
CA ASN A 366 31.82 17.01 32.09
C ASN A 366 30.39 16.54 31.80
N ASN A 367 29.43 17.04 32.57
CA ASN A 367 27.99 16.83 32.42
C ASN A 367 27.40 17.63 31.22
N GLN A 368 28.11 17.73 30.09
CA GLN A 368 27.75 18.66 28.99
C GLN A 368 27.88 18.00 27.62
N CYS A 369 27.30 16.85 27.44
CA CYS A 369 27.44 16.13 26.17
C CYS A 369 26.10 15.81 25.53
N GLY A 370 25.40 16.80 25.03
CA GLY A 370 24.19 16.63 24.27
C GLY A 370 22.99 16.07 25.05
N GLN A 371 21.83 16.50 24.68
CA GLN A 371 20.55 16.03 25.22
C GLN A 371 19.55 16.17 24.10
N ILE A 372 18.71 15.17 23.90
CA ILE A 372 17.52 15.29 23.07
C ILE A 372 16.42 15.80 23.97
N ASP A 373 15.87 16.97 23.66
CA ASP A 373 14.79 17.58 24.44
C ASP A 373 13.42 17.38 23.81
N GLY A 374 13.31 17.37 22.49
CA GLY A 374 12.09 17.08 21.75
C GLY A 374 12.29 15.97 20.71
N VAL A 375 11.28 15.16 20.51
CA VAL A 375 11.16 14.19 19.40
C VAL A 375 9.78 14.31 18.79
N SER A 376 9.69 14.17 17.46
CA SER A 376 8.41 14.11 16.78
C SER A 376 8.49 13.19 15.56
N TRP A 377 7.48 12.36 15.38
CA TRP A 377 7.36 11.47 14.24
C TRP A 377 6.61 12.18 13.11
N HIS A 378 7.12 12.06 11.88
CA HIS A 378 6.43 12.61 10.72
C HIS A 378 5.08 11.89 10.50
N PRO A 379 3.98 12.59 10.16
CA PRO A 379 2.65 11.99 10.04
C PRO A 379 2.51 10.87 9.00
N ASP A 380 3.43 10.74 8.04
CA ASP A 380 3.46 9.62 7.08
C ASP A 380 4.26 8.40 7.58
N GLY A 381 4.90 8.50 8.74
CA GLY A 381 5.70 7.42 9.32
C GLY A 381 7.15 7.35 8.81
N SER A 382 7.51 8.12 7.79
CA SER A 382 8.80 7.98 7.09
C SER A 382 9.99 8.63 7.78
N LYS A 383 9.75 9.56 8.73
CA LYS A 383 10.81 10.39 9.33
C LYS A 383 10.56 10.66 10.80
N ILE A 384 11.65 10.84 11.52
CA ILE A 384 11.64 11.35 12.89
C ILE A 384 12.50 12.62 12.93
N VAL A 385 12.10 13.59 13.71
CA VAL A 385 12.92 14.77 14.00
C VAL A 385 13.26 14.81 15.48
N THR A 386 14.47 15.24 15.81
CA THR A 386 14.93 15.42 17.20
C THR A 386 15.54 16.80 17.38
N SER A 387 15.24 17.47 18.48
CA SER A 387 15.87 18.72 18.91
C SER A 387 16.91 18.45 19.97
N HIS A 388 18.07 19.12 19.87
CA HIS A 388 19.23 18.88 20.71
C HIS A 388 19.71 20.14 21.42
N THR A 389 20.16 19.95 22.66
CA THR A 389 20.75 20.99 23.51
C THR A 389 22.10 20.55 24.07
N ARG A 390 22.80 21.45 24.76
CA ARG A 390 24.03 21.16 25.55
C ARG A 390 25.24 20.67 24.71
N ASN A 391 25.71 21.46 23.77
CA ASN A 391 26.88 21.21 22.91
C ASN A 391 26.70 20.14 21.80
N ASP A 392 25.52 19.61 21.65
CA ASP A 392 25.07 18.88 20.48
C ASP A 392 23.92 19.67 19.82
N GLU A 393 24.16 20.94 19.66
CA GLU A 393 23.19 21.96 19.27
C GLU A 393 22.68 21.68 17.85
N GLY A 394 21.35 21.53 17.68
CA GLY A 394 20.77 21.36 16.35
C GLY A 394 19.43 20.65 16.34
N VAL A 395 18.88 20.51 15.15
CA VAL A 395 17.73 19.66 14.87
C VAL A 395 18.18 18.63 13.86
N TYR A 396 17.91 17.38 14.14
CA TYR A 396 18.35 16.24 13.34
C TYR A 396 17.15 15.50 12.78
N PHE A 397 17.26 15.03 11.55
CA PHE A 397 16.26 14.23 10.88
C PHE A 397 16.77 12.81 10.71
N TRP A 398 15.88 11.88 10.97
CA TRP A 398 16.11 10.47 10.86
C TRP A 398 15.05 9.94 9.89
N VAL A 399 15.48 9.26 8.85
CA VAL A 399 14.58 8.69 7.84
C VAL A 399 14.41 7.23 8.18
N ALA A 400 13.16 6.80 8.29
CA ALA A 400 12.87 5.39 8.38
C ALA A 400 13.28 4.73 7.06
N ASP A 401 14.05 3.69 7.16
CA ASP A 401 14.31 2.79 6.07
C ASP A 401 13.08 1.87 5.99
N VAL A 402 12.08 2.25 5.19
CA VAL A 402 10.81 1.53 5.12
C VAL A 402 10.87 0.60 3.92
N ASP A 403 11.18 -0.65 4.18
CA ASP A 403 10.97 -1.77 3.28
C ASP A 403 9.64 -2.45 3.70
N GLU A 404 8.52 -2.02 3.07
CA GLU A 404 7.18 -2.43 3.51
C GLU A 404 6.85 -3.89 3.21
N ASP A 405 7.46 -4.48 2.18
CA ASP A 405 7.18 -5.84 1.72
C ASP A 405 8.33 -6.81 1.95
N ASN A 406 9.43 -6.31 2.54
CA ASN A 406 10.61 -7.07 2.95
C ASN A 406 11.33 -7.75 1.77
N ASP A 407 11.49 -7.03 0.67
CA ASP A 407 12.26 -7.50 -0.49
C ASP A 407 13.71 -7.01 -0.51
N GLY A 408 14.08 -6.11 0.41
CA GLY A 408 15.43 -5.55 0.56
C GLY A 408 15.62 -4.24 -0.19
N TYR A 409 14.55 -3.64 -0.71
CA TYR A 409 14.55 -2.32 -1.33
C TYR A 409 13.63 -1.37 -0.59
N ASN A 410 14.05 -0.12 -0.45
CA ASN A 410 13.35 0.86 0.37
C ASN A 410 12.44 1.75 -0.47
N THR A 411 11.32 2.16 0.13
CA THR A 411 10.38 3.12 -0.49
C THR A 411 11.00 4.50 -0.73
N THR A 412 12.15 4.80 -0.12
CA THR A 412 12.85 6.08 -0.25
C THR A 412 14.31 5.90 -0.64
N ASP A 413 14.85 6.82 -1.46
CA ASP A 413 16.27 6.83 -1.85
C ASP A 413 17.16 7.07 -0.62
N GLN A 414 17.91 6.06 -0.21
CA GLN A 414 18.85 6.13 0.91
C GLN A 414 20.22 6.76 0.51
N GLY A 415 20.30 7.35 -0.66
CA GLY A 415 21.50 8.00 -1.17
C GLY A 415 22.31 7.13 -2.14
N ASP A 416 21.85 5.94 -2.44
CA ASP A 416 22.40 5.05 -3.47
C ASP A 416 21.71 5.22 -4.82
N GLY A 417 20.59 5.96 -4.87
CA GLY A 417 19.78 6.23 -6.05
C GLY A 417 18.82 5.10 -6.40
N VAL A 418 18.60 4.16 -5.46
CA VAL A 418 17.66 3.07 -5.62
C VAL A 418 16.42 3.36 -4.76
N VAL A 419 15.27 3.30 -5.37
CA VAL A 419 13.95 3.45 -4.72
C VAL A 419 13.12 2.27 -5.15
N ASP A 420 12.46 1.63 -4.21
CA ASP A 420 11.49 0.59 -4.53
C ASP A 420 10.30 1.19 -5.29
N ALA A 421 10.12 0.73 -6.52
CA ALA A 421 9.01 1.13 -7.38
C ALA A 421 7.69 0.45 -7.00
N PHE A 422 7.75 -0.65 -6.21
CA PHE A 422 6.60 -1.47 -5.84
C PHE A 422 6.55 -1.77 -4.33
N PRO A 423 6.44 -0.78 -3.45
CA PRO A 423 6.63 -0.90 -2.00
C PRO A 423 5.73 -1.88 -1.25
N THR A 424 4.85 -2.57 -1.92
CA THR A 424 3.92 -3.57 -1.36
C THR A 424 3.96 -4.90 -2.11
N ASP A 425 4.91 -5.08 -3.02
CA ASP A 425 5.08 -6.32 -3.79
C ASP A 425 6.52 -6.83 -3.72
N GLY A 426 6.87 -7.54 -2.67
CA GLY A 426 8.19 -8.11 -2.41
C GLY A 426 8.73 -9.08 -3.49
N SER A 427 8.13 -9.11 -4.64
CA SER A 427 8.65 -9.79 -5.82
C SER A 427 9.12 -8.83 -6.92
N GLN A 428 8.85 -7.52 -6.76
CA GLN A 428 9.18 -6.46 -7.70
C GLN A 428 9.75 -5.25 -6.98
N TRP A 429 10.80 -4.62 -7.50
CA TRP A 429 11.41 -3.43 -6.89
C TRP A 429 11.91 -2.40 -7.91
N ASP A 430 12.02 -2.74 -9.19
CA ASP A 430 12.51 -1.85 -10.24
C ASP A 430 11.50 -1.75 -11.39
N ASP A 431 11.33 -0.55 -11.95
CA ASP A 431 10.46 -0.24 -13.08
C ASP A 431 11.24 0.74 -13.98
N THR A 432 12.01 0.17 -14.91
CA THR A 432 12.97 0.93 -15.73
C THR A 432 12.31 1.94 -16.65
N ASP A 433 11.13 1.68 -17.16
CA ASP A 433 10.44 2.56 -18.13
C ASP A 433 9.23 3.30 -17.56
N GLY A 434 8.83 2.98 -16.31
CA GLY A 434 7.84 3.72 -15.55
C GLY A 434 6.39 3.43 -15.93
N ASP A 435 6.10 2.22 -16.40
CA ASP A 435 4.77 1.84 -16.85
C ASP A 435 3.91 1.13 -15.78
N GLY A 436 4.52 0.79 -14.64
CA GLY A 436 3.84 0.17 -13.51
C GLY A 436 3.88 -1.36 -13.52
N PHE A 437 4.70 -1.97 -14.39
CA PHE A 437 5.04 -3.38 -14.37
C PHE A 437 6.50 -3.55 -13.97
N GLY A 438 6.79 -4.52 -13.12
CA GLY A 438 8.13 -4.66 -12.54
C GLY A 438 9.08 -5.46 -13.40
N ASP A 439 10.36 -5.07 -13.37
CA ASP A 439 11.45 -5.64 -14.19
C ASP A 439 11.82 -7.06 -13.80
N ASN A 440 11.43 -7.55 -12.60
CA ASN A 440 11.80 -8.88 -12.17
C ASN A 440 11.05 -9.96 -12.95
N PRO A 441 11.76 -10.98 -13.43
CA PRO A 441 11.15 -12.04 -14.23
C PRO A 441 10.31 -13.01 -13.39
N ASP A 442 9.47 -13.82 -14.06
CA ASP A 442 8.77 -14.94 -13.41
C ASP A 442 9.72 -15.76 -12.48
N PRO A 443 9.38 -16.00 -11.19
CA PRO A 443 8.01 -16.05 -10.63
C PRO A 443 7.50 -14.76 -9.96
N ALA A 444 8.03 -13.60 -10.28
CA ALA A 444 7.52 -12.33 -9.75
C ALA A 444 6.08 -12.04 -10.19
N THR A 445 5.39 -11.19 -9.45
CA THR A 445 4.04 -10.76 -9.78
C THR A 445 4.06 -9.87 -11.02
N THR A 446 3.24 -10.18 -12.02
CA THR A 446 3.09 -9.38 -13.26
C THR A 446 4.41 -8.85 -13.83
N PRO A 447 5.37 -9.75 -14.18
CA PRO A 447 6.67 -9.33 -14.68
C PRO A 447 6.56 -8.60 -16.00
N ASP A 448 7.26 -7.48 -16.14
CA ASP A 448 7.33 -6.73 -17.39
C ASP A 448 8.06 -7.55 -18.49
N ALA A 449 7.39 -7.74 -19.59
CA ALA A 449 7.96 -8.40 -20.76
C ALA A 449 8.71 -7.44 -21.69
N CYS A 450 8.61 -6.13 -21.47
CA CYS A 450 9.17 -5.06 -22.30
C CYS A 450 9.93 -3.99 -21.49
N ILE A 451 10.70 -4.37 -20.49
CA ILE A 451 11.40 -3.59 -19.44
C ILE A 451 12.09 -2.27 -19.83
N ASN A 452 12.17 -1.89 -21.06
CA ASN A 452 12.76 -0.64 -21.53
C ASN A 452 11.83 0.12 -22.48
N GLN A 453 10.58 -0.29 -22.54
CA GLN A 453 9.61 0.27 -23.48
C GLN A 453 8.22 0.33 -22.86
N PHE A 454 7.89 1.47 -22.31
CA PHE A 454 6.59 1.78 -21.69
C PHE A 454 5.41 1.15 -22.45
N GLY A 455 4.57 0.40 -21.75
CA GLY A 455 3.41 -0.27 -22.32
C GLY A 455 2.23 -0.36 -21.37
N THR A 456 1.11 -0.87 -21.88
CA THR A 456 -0.13 -0.98 -21.11
C THR A 456 -0.80 -2.34 -21.24
N SER A 457 -0.15 -3.26 -21.98
CA SER A 457 -0.72 -4.60 -22.22
C SER A 457 -0.80 -5.43 -20.94
N THR A 458 -1.89 -6.21 -20.83
CA THR A 458 -2.22 -6.99 -19.63
C THR A 458 -2.72 -8.40 -19.94
N ALA A 459 -2.88 -8.75 -21.20
CA ALA A 459 -3.50 -10.02 -21.60
C ALA A 459 -2.49 -11.09 -22.02
N ASP A 460 -1.44 -10.72 -22.74
CA ASP A 460 -0.43 -11.66 -23.26
C ASP A 460 0.97 -11.42 -22.70
N ARG A 461 1.45 -10.19 -22.75
CA ARG A 461 2.77 -9.74 -22.31
C ARG A 461 2.61 -8.46 -21.51
N TYR A 462 2.72 -8.55 -20.21
CA TYR A 462 2.58 -7.38 -19.33
C TYR A 462 3.61 -6.30 -19.68
N GLY A 463 3.23 -5.02 -19.58
CA GLY A 463 4.12 -3.90 -19.77
C GLY A 463 4.59 -3.64 -21.21
N CYS A 464 4.03 -4.32 -22.21
CA CYS A 464 4.41 -4.06 -23.60
C CYS A 464 3.48 -3.00 -24.24
N PRO A 465 3.96 -2.31 -25.30
CA PRO A 465 3.12 -1.37 -26.05
C PRO A 465 1.82 -2.01 -26.51
N ASP A 466 0.75 -1.30 -26.26
CA ASP A 466 -0.63 -1.64 -26.60
C ASP A 466 -1.27 -0.35 -27.15
N ARG A 467 -1.36 -0.26 -28.47
CA ARG A 467 -1.71 0.99 -29.16
C ARG A 467 -3.17 1.33 -29.10
N ASP A 468 -4.02 0.35 -29.16
CA ASP A 468 -5.48 0.54 -29.18
C ASP A 468 -6.13 0.33 -27.80
N GLY A 469 -5.39 -0.23 -26.83
CA GLY A 469 -5.80 -0.31 -25.43
C GLY A 469 -6.73 -1.48 -25.11
N ASP A 470 -6.65 -2.56 -25.88
CA ASP A 470 -7.49 -3.75 -25.65
C ASP A 470 -6.87 -4.74 -24.64
N GLY A 471 -5.62 -4.50 -24.25
CA GLY A 471 -4.86 -5.30 -23.30
C GLY A 471 -3.89 -6.28 -23.95
N TRP A 472 -3.94 -6.51 -25.25
CA TRP A 472 -2.94 -7.27 -25.96
C TRP A 472 -1.78 -6.38 -26.42
N SER A 473 -0.58 -6.93 -26.42
CA SER A 473 0.57 -6.16 -26.89
C SER A 473 0.54 -6.00 -28.41
N ASP A 474 1.04 -4.88 -28.94
CA ASP A 474 1.16 -4.64 -30.40
C ASP A 474 1.80 -5.82 -31.16
N ASP A 475 2.71 -6.55 -30.52
CA ASP A 475 3.40 -7.71 -31.10
C ASP A 475 2.60 -9.02 -30.97
N GLY A 476 1.71 -9.11 -29.99
CA GLY A 476 0.85 -10.26 -29.74
C GLY A 476 -0.54 -10.12 -30.34
N ASP A 477 -0.89 -8.93 -30.74
CA ASP A 477 -2.18 -8.58 -31.31
C ASP A 477 -2.18 -8.72 -32.84
N TRP A 478 -3.20 -9.39 -33.35
CA TRP A 478 -3.40 -9.53 -34.79
C TRP A 478 -3.83 -8.21 -35.47
N ALA A 479 -4.55 -7.35 -34.74
CA ALA A 479 -5.07 -6.08 -35.26
C ALA A 479 -4.73 -4.87 -34.37
N PRO A 480 -3.45 -4.47 -34.18
CA PRO A 480 -2.99 -3.49 -33.20
C PRO A 480 -3.53 -2.06 -33.28
N ASP A 481 -4.49 -1.81 -34.14
CA ASP A 481 -5.20 -0.54 -34.30
C ASP A 481 -6.74 -0.71 -34.10
N ASP A 482 -7.22 -1.91 -33.74
CA ASP A 482 -8.64 -2.21 -33.56
C ASP A 482 -8.93 -2.92 -32.23
N PRO A 483 -9.31 -2.18 -31.17
CA PRO A 483 -9.49 -2.70 -29.80
C PRO A 483 -10.62 -3.73 -29.65
N GLU A 484 -11.26 -4.10 -30.71
CA GLU A 484 -12.29 -5.14 -30.75
C GLU A 484 -11.78 -6.45 -31.35
N GLN A 485 -10.51 -6.51 -31.82
CA GLN A 485 -9.96 -7.67 -32.54
C GLN A 485 -8.49 -7.91 -32.16
N TRP A 486 -8.17 -9.03 -31.54
CA TRP A 486 -6.80 -9.36 -31.11
C TRP A 486 -6.25 -10.70 -31.63
N ALA A 487 -7.09 -11.50 -32.27
CA ALA A 487 -6.70 -12.81 -32.80
C ALA A 487 -7.41 -13.13 -34.11
N ASP A 488 -6.73 -13.88 -34.99
CA ASP A 488 -7.26 -14.51 -36.20
C ASP A 488 -6.74 -15.95 -36.20
N SER A 489 -7.54 -16.85 -35.63
CA SER A 489 -7.12 -18.21 -35.29
C SER A 489 -6.95 -19.11 -36.49
N ASP A 490 -7.66 -18.86 -37.58
CA ASP A 490 -7.60 -19.70 -38.79
C ASP A 490 -6.89 -19.03 -39.99
N GLY A 491 -6.57 -17.73 -39.86
CA GLY A 491 -5.73 -17.00 -40.80
C GLY A 491 -6.46 -16.53 -42.06
N ASP A 492 -7.75 -16.31 -42.01
CA ASP A 492 -8.56 -15.89 -43.14
C ASP A 492 -8.62 -14.36 -43.34
N GLY A 493 -8.14 -13.60 -42.38
CA GLY A 493 -8.09 -12.15 -42.41
C GLY A 493 -9.27 -11.47 -41.76
N TYR A 494 -10.08 -12.19 -40.98
CA TYR A 494 -11.11 -11.69 -40.12
C TYR A 494 -10.77 -12.08 -38.67
N GLY A 495 -10.93 -11.14 -37.74
CA GLY A 495 -10.60 -11.40 -36.34
C GLY A 495 -11.66 -12.23 -35.63
N ASP A 496 -11.24 -13.02 -34.66
CA ASP A 496 -12.06 -13.99 -33.94
C ASP A 496 -13.24 -13.40 -33.19
N GLN A 497 -13.22 -12.09 -32.91
CA GLN A 497 -14.28 -11.41 -32.17
C GLN A 497 -15.40 -10.97 -33.09
N TYR A 498 -16.50 -11.70 -33.07
CA TYR A 498 -17.65 -11.48 -33.94
C TYR A 498 -18.67 -10.53 -33.33
N TYR A 499 -18.92 -9.42 -33.99
CA TYR A 499 -19.90 -8.40 -33.61
C TYR A 499 -20.91 -8.16 -34.72
N TYR A 500 -22.16 -7.89 -34.36
CA TYR A 500 -23.24 -7.61 -35.30
C TYR A 500 -24.32 -6.72 -34.72
N GLU A 501 -25.02 -5.99 -35.57
CA GLU A 501 -26.24 -5.28 -35.21
C GLU A 501 -27.48 -6.13 -35.49
N VAL A 502 -28.30 -6.37 -34.46
CA VAL A 502 -29.54 -7.14 -34.61
C VAL A 502 -30.63 -6.26 -35.18
N VAL A 503 -31.04 -6.52 -36.40
CA VAL A 503 -32.19 -5.85 -37.06
C VAL A 503 -33.51 -6.52 -36.64
N ASN A 504 -33.51 -7.84 -36.55
CA ASN A 504 -34.58 -8.66 -35.99
C ASN A 504 -33.99 -9.93 -35.38
N THR A 505 -34.84 -10.81 -34.85
CA THR A 505 -34.39 -12.00 -34.12
C THR A 505 -33.47 -12.96 -34.94
N PHE A 506 -33.54 -12.88 -36.25
CA PHE A 506 -32.89 -13.82 -37.16
C PHE A 506 -32.16 -13.14 -38.33
N TYR A 507 -31.91 -11.86 -38.27
CA TYR A 507 -31.20 -11.14 -39.32
C TYR A 507 -30.28 -10.09 -38.72
N HIS A 508 -29.03 -10.16 -39.03
CA HIS A 508 -27.94 -9.31 -38.53
C HIS A 508 -27.36 -8.46 -39.67
N VAL A 509 -26.92 -7.27 -39.33
CA VAL A 509 -26.24 -6.34 -40.25
C VAL A 509 -24.99 -5.77 -39.59
N ASN A 510 -24.14 -5.13 -40.38
CA ASN A 510 -22.87 -4.54 -39.90
C ASN A 510 -22.02 -5.56 -39.13
N GLN A 511 -21.94 -6.78 -39.65
CA GLN A 511 -21.12 -7.83 -39.09
C GLN A 511 -19.65 -7.44 -39.18
N ARG A 512 -18.91 -7.64 -38.07
CA ARG A 512 -17.47 -7.41 -37.97
C ARG A 512 -16.87 -8.61 -37.26
N GLY A 513 -15.65 -8.97 -37.68
CA GLY A 513 -15.00 -10.15 -37.15
C GLY A 513 -15.49 -11.45 -37.77
N ASP A 514 -15.10 -12.57 -37.19
CA ASP A 514 -15.31 -13.90 -37.73
C ASP A 514 -16.34 -14.68 -36.91
N ALA A 515 -17.43 -15.08 -37.57
CA ALA A 515 -18.44 -15.97 -36.98
C ALA A 515 -17.97 -17.43 -36.86
N PHE A 516 -16.90 -17.81 -37.55
CA PHE A 516 -16.36 -19.17 -37.64
C PHE A 516 -14.85 -19.23 -37.40
N PRO A 517 -14.32 -18.84 -36.24
CA PRO A 517 -12.88 -18.66 -35.95
C PRO A 517 -11.98 -19.89 -36.11
N SER A 518 -12.49 -20.96 -36.65
CA SER A 518 -11.75 -22.18 -36.93
C SER A 518 -11.96 -22.70 -38.37
N ASN A 519 -12.64 -21.94 -39.20
CA ASN A 519 -12.97 -22.32 -40.59
C ASN A 519 -12.55 -21.22 -41.59
N PRO A 520 -11.32 -21.25 -42.12
CA PRO A 520 -10.77 -20.18 -42.96
C PRO A 520 -11.51 -19.98 -44.30
N THR A 521 -12.69 -20.52 -44.42
CA THR A 521 -13.55 -20.36 -45.62
C THR A 521 -14.88 -19.71 -45.32
N GLN A 522 -15.16 -19.45 -44.05
CA GLN A 522 -16.38 -18.81 -43.58
C GLN A 522 -16.03 -17.76 -42.54
N TRP A 523 -16.66 -16.59 -42.57
CA TRP A 523 -16.49 -15.49 -41.59
C TRP A 523 -17.79 -14.77 -41.25
N ASN A 524 -18.85 -14.94 -42.05
CA ASN A 524 -20.16 -14.36 -41.76
C ASN A 524 -21.25 -15.42 -41.64
N ASP A 525 -22.19 -15.20 -40.73
CA ASP A 525 -23.44 -15.91 -40.54
C ASP A 525 -24.58 -14.88 -40.44
N SER A 526 -25.23 -14.57 -41.58
CA SER A 526 -26.11 -13.44 -41.66
C SER A 526 -27.46 -13.66 -40.99
N ASP A 527 -27.93 -14.89 -40.86
CA ASP A 527 -29.19 -15.23 -40.22
C ASP A 527 -29.05 -16.02 -38.92
N SER A 528 -27.80 -16.29 -38.50
CA SER A 528 -27.45 -16.92 -37.23
C SER A 528 -27.98 -18.33 -37.09
N ASP A 529 -27.89 -19.13 -38.11
CA ASP A 529 -28.27 -20.53 -38.07
C ASP A 529 -27.09 -21.48 -37.84
N GLY A 530 -25.86 -20.96 -37.84
CA GLY A 530 -24.62 -21.69 -37.60
C GLY A 530 -23.96 -22.22 -38.87
N TRP A 531 -24.40 -21.82 -40.06
CA TRP A 531 -23.80 -22.10 -41.35
C TRP A 531 -23.32 -20.81 -41.99
N GLY A 532 -22.25 -20.90 -42.75
CA GLY A 532 -21.57 -19.71 -43.26
C GLY A 532 -22.08 -19.25 -44.64
N ASP A 533 -22.09 -17.95 -44.81
CA ASP A 533 -22.59 -17.29 -46.01
C ASP A 533 -21.82 -17.59 -47.29
N ASN A 534 -20.51 -17.97 -47.16
CA ASN A 534 -19.65 -18.17 -48.34
C ASN A 534 -19.96 -19.50 -49.03
N TYR A 535 -19.87 -19.53 -50.37
CA TYR A 535 -20.19 -20.69 -51.14
C TYR A 535 -19.04 -21.16 -52.03
N ALA A 536 -19.04 -22.44 -52.42
CA ALA A 536 -17.93 -23.08 -53.20
C ALA A 536 -18.27 -23.33 -54.68
N ASN A 537 -19.49 -23.17 -55.08
CA ASN A 537 -19.97 -23.55 -56.42
C ASN A 537 -20.28 -22.33 -57.29
N GLU A 538 -19.43 -22.06 -58.25
CA GLU A 538 -19.58 -20.94 -59.18
C GLU A 538 -20.92 -20.93 -59.95
N SER A 539 -21.57 -22.11 -60.13
CA SER A 539 -22.87 -22.16 -60.76
C SER A 539 -24.01 -21.55 -59.93
N TRP A 540 -23.80 -21.34 -58.67
CA TRP A 540 -24.79 -20.71 -57.80
C TRP A 540 -24.91 -19.20 -58.04
N ASP A 541 -23.92 -18.53 -58.63
CA ASP A 541 -23.97 -17.13 -59.01
C ASP A 541 -25.17 -16.80 -59.96
N GLU A 542 -25.63 -17.79 -60.71
CA GLU A 542 -26.76 -17.60 -61.63
C GLU A 542 -28.11 -17.58 -60.89
N PHE A 543 -28.17 -18.11 -59.64
CA PHE A 543 -29.40 -18.33 -58.90
C PHE A 543 -29.45 -17.52 -57.61
N ARG A 544 -28.30 -17.14 -57.01
CA ARG A 544 -28.29 -16.27 -55.83
C ARG A 544 -28.72 -14.87 -56.17
N GLU A 545 -29.62 -14.31 -55.37
CA GLU A 545 -29.96 -12.91 -55.47
C GLU A 545 -28.72 -12.04 -55.20
N SER A 546 -28.52 -10.99 -55.95
CA SER A 546 -27.39 -10.07 -55.78
C SER A 546 -27.34 -9.34 -54.40
N THR A 547 -28.37 -9.51 -53.63
CA THR A 547 -28.52 -8.97 -52.26
C THR A 547 -28.15 -9.99 -51.16
N TRP A 548 -27.95 -11.27 -51.54
CA TRP A 548 -27.59 -12.30 -50.59
C TRP A 548 -26.15 -12.12 -50.15
N PRO A 549 -25.88 -12.28 -48.82
CA PRO A 549 -24.53 -12.18 -48.29
C PRO A 549 -23.63 -13.36 -48.75
N GLY A 550 -22.32 -13.23 -48.50
CA GLY A 550 -21.33 -14.23 -48.85
C GLY A 550 -20.75 -14.10 -50.26
N ILE A 551 -19.58 -14.72 -50.46
CA ILE A 551 -18.84 -14.69 -51.70
C ILE A 551 -18.41 -16.12 -52.14
N LEU A 552 -17.98 -16.26 -53.39
CA LEU A 552 -17.42 -17.52 -53.86
C LEU A 552 -16.04 -17.73 -53.25
N VAL A 553 -15.89 -18.77 -52.43
CA VAL A 553 -14.64 -19.19 -51.79
C VAL A 553 -14.31 -20.63 -52.22
N SER A 554 -13.16 -20.80 -52.89
CA SER A 554 -12.79 -22.12 -53.38
C SER A 554 -12.56 -23.12 -52.25
N GLY A 555 -13.38 -24.14 -52.17
CA GLY A 555 -13.30 -25.15 -51.12
C GLY A 555 -14.04 -24.81 -49.85
N ALA A 556 -14.93 -23.83 -49.88
CA ALA A 556 -15.78 -23.48 -48.72
C ALA A 556 -16.51 -24.72 -48.17
N THR A 557 -16.53 -24.81 -46.87
CA THR A 557 -17.23 -25.83 -46.06
C THR A 557 -18.25 -25.18 -45.16
N GLU A 558 -19.17 -25.95 -44.55
CA GLU A 558 -20.21 -25.41 -43.67
C GLU A 558 -21.04 -24.30 -44.36
N ILE A 559 -21.40 -24.56 -45.59
CA ILE A 559 -22.02 -23.59 -46.49
C ILE A 559 -23.51 -23.48 -46.19
N ASP A 560 -24.01 -22.25 -46.08
CA ASP A 560 -25.41 -21.96 -46.10
C ASP A 560 -25.88 -21.69 -47.52
N GLN A 561 -26.83 -22.47 -48.00
CA GLN A 561 -27.47 -22.28 -49.28
C GLN A 561 -28.61 -21.24 -49.24
N PHE A 562 -29.04 -20.84 -48.03
CA PHE A 562 -30.13 -19.90 -47.78
C PHE A 562 -29.76 -18.79 -46.78
N PRO A 563 -28.72 -18.00 -47.00
CA PRO A 563 -28.03 -17.16 -46.03
C PRO A 563 -28.84 -15.99 -45.46
N ILE A 564 -30.11 -15.96 -45.64
CA ILE A 564 -31.07 -15.01 -45.07
C ILE A 564 -32.31 -15.72 -44.49
N ASN A 565 -32.26 -17.06 -44.34
CA ASN A 565 -33.38 -17.84 -43.81
C ASN A 565 -32.91 -18.76 -42.68
N HIS A 566 -32.85 -18.27 -41.48
CA HIS A 566 -32.41 -18.97 -40.27
C HIS A 566 -32.87 -20.42 -40.06
N TYR A 567 -33.94 -20.81 -40.76
CA TYR A 567 -34.46 -22.18 -40.64
C TYR A 567 -34.04 -23.11 -41.79
N GLN A 568 -33.32 -22.65 -42.79
CA GLN A 568 -32.93 -23.41 -43.96
C GLN A 568 -31.45 -23.17 -44.27
N TRP A 569 -30.65 -24.20 -44.45
CA TRP A 569 -29.22 -24.11 -44.79
C TRP A 569 -28.77 -25.11 -45.86
N LEU A 570 -29.61 -26.12 -46.19
CA LEU A 570 -29.27 -27.17 -47.10
C LEU A 570 -30.42 -27.39 -48.09
N ASP A 571 -30.07 -27.57 -49.36
CA ASP A 571 -30.91 -28.02 -50.44
C ASP A 571 -30.22 -29.20 -51.14
N SER A 572 -30.70 -30.43 -50.88
CA SER A 572 -30.02 -31.64 -51.32
C SER A 572 -30.28 -32.00 -52.80
N ASP A 573 -31.36 -31.54 -53.40
CA ASP A 573 -31.72 -31.84 -54.80
C ASP A 573 -31.61 -30.66 -55.75
N GLY A 574 -31.38 -29.47 -55.23
CA GLY A 574 -31.07 -28.27 -56.01
C GLY A 574 -32.27 -27.55 -56.59
N ASP A 575 -33.41 -27.62 -55.95
CA ASP A 575 -34.65 -26.97 -56.41
C ASP A 575 -34.98 -25.65 -55.71
N TRP A 576 -34.11 -25.22 -54.76
CA TRP A 576 -34.20 -24.00 -53.98
C TRP A 576 -35.29 -23.99 -52.91
N TRP A 577 -35.77 -25.16 -52.49
CA TRP A 577 -36.48 -25.36 -51.28
C TRP A 577 -35.61 -26.05 -50.23
N GLY A 578 -35.69 -25.59 -48.98
CA GLY A 578 -34.77 -26.08 -47.97
C GLY A 578 -35.19 -27.41 -47.32
N ASP A 579 -34.21 -28.26 -47.04
CA ASP A 579 -34.45 -29.62 -46.51
C ASP A 579 -34.99 -29.67 -45.09
N ASN A 580 -34.88 -28.57 -44.32
CA ASN A 580 -35.30 -28.54 -42.93
C ASN A 580 -36.83 -28.48 -42.82
N GLN A 581 -37.42 -29.62 -42.44
CA GLN A 581 -38.88 -29.82 -42.38
C GLN A 581 -39.57 -28.97 -41.30
N VAL A 582 -38.85 -28.28 -40.42
CA VAL A 582 -39.39 -27.45 -39.35
C VAL A 582 -39.34 -25.97 -39.77
N GLY A 583 -38.55 -25.63 -40.79
CA GLY A 583 -38.37 -24.29 -41.31
C GLY A 583 -39.57 -23.79 -42.14
N ASP A 584 -39.60 -22.49 -42.35
CA ASP A 584 -40.46 -21.85 -43.34
C ASP A 584 -40.01 -22.29 -44.74
N ASP A 585 -40.91 -22.49 -45.65
CA ASP A 585 -40.65 -22.91 -47.03
C ASP A 585 -39.92 -24.26 -47.12
N ALA A 586 -40.20 -25.20 -46.20
CA ALA A 586 -39.61 -26.51 -46.16
C ALA A 586 -39.92 -27.35 -47.41
N ASP A 587 -38.88 -27.97 -47.99
CA ASP A 587 -39.04 -28.94 -49.06
C ASP A 587 -39.74 -30.21 -48.56
N ALA A 588 -40.88 -30.52 -49.14
CA ALA A 588 -41.62 -31.72 -48.83
C ALA A 588 -41.08 -32.97 -49.54
N CYS A 589 -40.12 -32.80 -50.50
CA CYS A 589 -39.48 -33.86 -51.27
C CYS A 589 -37.94 -33.73 -51.32
N PRO A 590 -37.21 -33.59 -50.24
CA PRO A 590 -35.83 -33.10 -50.15
C PRO A 590 -34.75 -33.91 -50.86
N TYR A 591 -35.09 -34.88 -51.67
CA TYR A 591 -34.19 -35.68 -52.52
C TYR A 591 -34.73 -35.86 -53.93
N VAL A 592 -35.75 -35.15 -54.32
CA VAL A 592 -36.37 -35.28 -55.61
C VAL A 592 -36.76 -33.90 -56.15
N TYR A 593 -35.93 -33.33 -56.95
CA TYR A 593 -36.10 -32.01 -57.57
C TYR A 593 -37.55 -31.79 -58.03
N GLY A 594 -38.16 -30.65 -57.60
CA GLY A 594 -39.50 -30.29 -57.94
C GLY A 594 -39.74 -28.78 -57.99
N ASN A 595 -40.89 -28.37 -58.45
CA ASN A 595 -41.23 -26.97 -58.64
C ASN A 595 -42.62 -26.59 -58.14
N SER A 596 -43.26 -27.50 -57.40
CA SER A 596 -44.56 -27.24 -56.81
C SER A 596 -44.49 -26.18 -55.71
N THR A 597 -45.50 -25.30 -55.65
CA THR A 597 -45.54 -24.15 -54.76
C THR A 597 -46.88 -23.97 -54.04
N ALA A 598 -47.88 -24.85 -54.28
CA ALA A 598 -49.22 -24.66 -53.80
C ALA A 598 -49.61 -25.65 -52.65
N ASP A 599 -49.05 -26.88 -52.67
CA ASP A 599 -49.44 -27.92 -51.67
C ASP A 599 -48.23 -28.52 -50.96
N ARG A 600 -47.23 -28.97 -51.63
CA ARG A 600 -45.99 -29.54 -51.13
C ARG A 600 -44.82 -28.87 -51.87
N TYR A 601 -44.21 -27.88 -51.19
CA TYR A 601 -43.09 -27.17 -51.78
C TYR A 601 -41.96 -28.12 -52.19
N GLY A 602 -41.31 -27.87 -53.31
CA GLY A 602 -40.17 -28.63 -53.77
C GLY A 602 -40.51 -30.04 -54.29
N CYS A 603 -41.77 -30.43 -54.45
CA CYS A 603 -42.11 -31.71 -55.03
C CYS A 603 -42.32 -31.63 -56.56
N PRO A 604 -42.14 -32.72 -57.32
CA PRO A 604 -42.40 -32.74 -58.74
C PRO A 604 -43.83 -32.23 -59.08
N ASP A 605 -43.85 -31.34 -60.04
CA ASP A 605 -45.04 -30.78 -60.71
C ASP A 605 -44.79 -30.90 -62.23
N THR A 606 -45.34 -31.92 -62.83
CA THR A 606 -45.02 -32.31 -64.21
C THR A 606 -45.67 -31.39 -65.25
N ASP A 607 -46.80 -30.81 -64.94
CA ASP A 607 -47.51 -29.99 -65.90
C ASP A 607 -47.45 -28.46 -65.62
N GLY A 608 -46.86 -28.08 -64.44
CA GLY A 608 -46.56 -26.67 -64.12
C GLY A 608 -47.75 -25.90 -63.58
N ASP A 609 -48.73 -26.56 -62.98
CA ASP A 609 -49.90 -25.91 -62.38
C ASP A 609 -49.72 -25.50 -60.94
N THR A 610 -48.56 -25.70 -60.40
CA THR A 610 -48.07 -25.41 -59.02
C THR A 610 -48.44 -26.41 -57.96
N TYR A 611 -49.26 -27.40 -58.22
CA TYR A 611 -49.56 -28.51 -57.35
C TYR A 611 -48.63 -29.71 -57.61
N SER A 612 -48.25 -30.42 -56.56
CA SER A 612 -47.35 -31.54 -56.68
C SER A 612 -48.01 -32.79 -57.31
N ASP A 613 -47.22 -33.53 -58.08
CA ASP A 613 -47.63 -34.83 -58.60
C ASP A 613 -48.04 -35.78 -57.49
N PRO A 614 -49.07 -36.63 -57.65
CA PRO A 614 -49.50 -37.58 -56.65
C PRO A 614 -48.48 -38.67 -56.42
N THR A 615 -48.26 -39.08 -55.14
CA THR A 615 -47.44 -40.18 -54.74
C THR A 615 -48.28 -41.27 -54.02
N ALA A 616 -47.62 -42.40 -53.69
CA ALA A 616 -48.32 -43.49 -53.01
C ALA A 616 -48.83 -43.10 -51.61
N ASN A 617 -48.22 -42.13 -50.97
CA ASN A 617 -48.56 -41.62 -49.64
C ASN A 617 -49.29 -40.26 -49.69
N TRP A 618 -49.28 -39.59 -50.81
CA TRP A 618 -49.93 -38.32 -51.04
C TRP A 618 -50.74 -38.40 -52.32
N GLY A 619 -51.98 -38.73 -52.20
CA GLY A 619 -52.83 -38.94 -53.34
C GLY A 619 -53.59 -37.71 -53.79
N ALA A 620 -54.06 -37.69 -55.03
CA ALA A 620 -54.83 -36.61 -55.66
C ALA A 620 -56.10 -36.23 -54.84
N VAL A 621 -56.64 -37.15 -54.01
CA VAL A 621 -57.81 -36.89 -53.19
C VAL A 621 -57.61 -37.37 -51.76
N SER A 622 -57.74 -36.50 -50.79
CA SER A 622 -57.72 -36.88 -49.37
C SER A 622 -58.94 -37.67 -48.95
N SER A 623 -58.86 -38.39 -47.83
CA SER A 623 -59.99 -39.07 -47.20
C SER A 623 -61.13 -38.14 -46.79
N THR A 624 -60.91 -36.84 -46.74
CA THR A 624 -61.87 -35.76 -46.44
C THR A 624 -62.46 -35.10 -47.69
N GLY A 625 -62.03 -35.52 -48.86
CA GLY A 625 -62.55 -35.02 -50.16
C GLY A 625 -61.92 -33.71 -50.66
N TYR A 626 -60.80 -33.27 -50.03
CA TYR A 626 -60.00 -32.14 -50.53
C TYR A 626 -58.86 -32.67 -51.37
N CYS A 627 -58.48 -31.92 -52.44
CA CYS A 627 -57.28 -32.22 -53.23
C CYS A 627 -56.03 -32.05 -52.35
N GLN A 628 -55.14 -33.03 -52.35
CA GLN A 628 -53.87 -33.00 -51.63
C GLN A 628 -52.64 -32.97 -52.57
N ALA A 629 -52.84 -33.34 -53.82
CA ALA A 629 -51.89 -33.28 -54.88
C ALA A 629 -52.65 -33.03 -56.17
N ASP A 630 -51.93 -32.73 -57.25
CA ASP A 630 -52.50 -32.60 -58.55
C ASP A 630 -53.33 -33.86 -58.96
N GLY A 631 -54.57 -33.67 -59.30
CA GLY A 631 -55.45 -34.72 -59.79
C GLY A 631 -55.26 -35.12 -61.22
N LEU A 632 -54.54 -34.31 -62.00
CA LEU A 632 -54.29 -34.48 -63.43
C LEU A 632 -52.85 -34.09 -63.81
N PRO A 633 -51.82 -34.84 -63.40
CA PRO A 633 -50.42 -34.46 -63.43
C PRO A 633 -49.80 -34.19 -64.85
N LEU A 634 -50.60 -34.09 -65.84
CA LEU A 634 -50.24 -33.70 -67.22
C LEU A 634 -51.16 -32.65 -67.81
N ASP A 635 -52.05 -32.01 -67.02
CA ASP A 635 -53.00 -30.99 -67.46
C ASP A 635 -52.83 -29.69 -66.64
N PRO A 636 -52.16 -28.66 -67.09
CA PRO A 636 -51.86 -27.41 -66.40
C PRO A 636 -53.08 -26.52 -66.08
N THR A 637 -54.23 -27.07 -65.96
CA THR A 637 -55.50 -26.43 -65.63
C THR A 637 -56.09 -27.15 -64.40
#